data_37a934b22a48447aa83eebea1ca603da
#
_entry.id   37a934b22a48447aa83eebea1ca603da
#
_cell.length_a   1.000
_cell.length_b   1.000
_cell.length_c   1.000
_cell.angle_alpha   90.00
_cell.angle_beta   90.00
_cell.angle_gamma   90.00
#
_symmetry.space_group_name_H-M   'P 1'
#
loop_
_entity.id
_entity.type
_entity.pdbx_description
1 polymer ?
#
loop_
_entity_poly.entity_id
_entity_poly.type
_entity_poly.pdbx_seq_one_letter_code
_entity_poly.pdbx_strand_id
1 'polypeptide(L)'
;MTAAMAMSDHPVVLPQDRPQSLGEEIANSISHGVALLAAVAAAPFLVLAAAQRGDAADIVGASVFVATMVLLYLTSMLYHALPARRTKKVFQILDHGAIYLLIAGTYTPFTLGVLRGPWGWTLFEIGRAHV
;
A
#
# COMPACT_ATOMS: atom_id res chain seq x y z
N MET A 1 33.59 -10.29 49.18
CA MET A 1 33.14 -11.19 48.08
C MET A 1 32.00 -10.44 47.36
N THR A 2 32.34 -9.78 46.27
CA THR A 2 31.42 -8.99 45.46
C THR A 2 31.05 -9.85 44.26
N ALA A 3 29.83 -10.38 44.26
CA ALA A 3 29.31 -11.11 43.11
C ALA A 3 29.00 -10.12 42.00
N ALA A 4 29.81 -10.06 40.96
CA ALA A 4 29.53 -9.37 39.74
C ALA A 4 28.38 -10.09 39.04
N MET A 5 27.22 -9.44 39.01
CA MET A 5 26.05 -9.86 38.26
C MET A 5 26.40 -9.71 36.77
N ALA A 6 26.69 -10.83 36.11
CA ALA A 6 26.88 -10.89 34.67
C ALA A 6 25.57 -10.48 33.99
N MET A 7 25.51 -9.24 33.52
CA MET A 7 24.46 -8.80 32.59
C MET A 7 24.59 -9.64 31.31
N SER A 8 23.59 -10.47 31.03
CA SER A 8 23.53 -11.24 29.80
C SER A 8 23.41 -10.26 28.63
N ASP A 9 24.43 -10.25 27.80
CA ASP A 9 24.55 -9.41 26.59
C ASP A 9 23.71 -10.00 25.41
N HIS A 10 22.50 -10.46 25.71
CA HIS A 10 21.59 -10.90 24.66
C HIS A 10 20.85 -9.68 24.13
N PRO A 11 21.00 -9.33 22.84
CA PRO A 11 20.24 -8.26 22.23
C PRO A 11 18.73 -8.54 22.41
N VAL A 12 18.01 -7.58 22.97
CA VAL A 12 16.56 -7.63 23.07
C VAL A 12 16.00 -7.49 21.64
N VAL A 13 15.60 -8.60 21.02
CA VAL A 13 14.91 -8.59 19.74
C VAL A 13 13.48 -8.11 19.98
N LEU A 14 13.16 -6.92 19.50
CA LEU A 14 11.80 -6.40 19.58
C LEU A 14 10.86 -7.23 18.70
N PRO A 15 9.57 -7.36 19.06
CA PRO A 15 8.61 -8.17 18.29
C PRO A 15 8.53 -7.81 16.80
N GLN A 16 8.76 -6.54 16.45
CA GLN A 16 8.79 -6.05 15.07
C GLN A 16 10.03 -6.47 14.27
N ASP A 17 11.11 -6.90 14.92
CA ASP A 17 12.37 -7.27 14.27
C ASP A 17 12.45 -8.79 13.98
N ARG A 18 11.45 -9.55 14.41
CA ARG A 18 11.43 -10.99 14.12
C ARG A 18 11.01 -11.27 12.68
N PRO A 19 11.62 -12.26 12.01
CA PRO A 19 11.12 -12.72 10.72
C PRO A 19 9.68 -13.22 10.83
N GLN A 20 8.86 -12.97 9.83
CA GLN A 20 7.50 -13.49 9.78
C GLN A 20 7.53 -15.03 9.68
N SER A 21 6.65 -15.67 10.43
CA SER A 21 6.45 -17.11 10.34
C SER A 21 5.76 -17.48 9.02
N LEU A 22 5.89 -18.73 8.59
CA LEU A 22 5.23 -19.23 7.39
C LEU A 22 3.70 -19.03 7.44
N GLY A 23 3.10 -19.20 8.63
CA GLY A 23 1.66 -18.99 8.83
C GLY A 23 1.25 -17.53 8.61
N GLU A 24 2.05 -16.57 9.07
CA GLU A 24 1.83 -15.13 8.85
C GLU A 24 1.98 -14.77 7.37
N GLU A 25 2.99 -15.31 6.68
CA GLU A 25 3.18 -15.10 5.24
C GLU A 25 1.99 -15.64 4.42
N ILE A 26 1.50 -16.84 4.74
CA ILE A 26 0.33 -17.43 4.09
C ILE A 26 -0.93 -16.58 4.36
N ALA A 27 -1.16 -16.18 5.60
CA ALA A 27 -2.32 -15.37 5.96
C ALA A 27 -2.31 -14.02 5.24
N ASN A 28 -1.15 -13.34 5.19
CA ASN A 28 -0.98 -12.08 4.48
C ASN A 28 -1.19 -12.24 2.97
N SER A 29 -0.61 -13.28 2.37
CA SER A 29 -0.80 -13.57 0.94
C SER A 29 -2.27 -13.81 0.59
N ILE A 30 -2.99 -14.61 1.39
CA ILE A 30 -4.41 -14.90 1.16
C ILE A 30 -5.26 -13.64 1.35
N SER A 31 -5.07 -12.90 2.44
CA SER A 31 -5.86 -11.69 2.71
C SER A 31 -5.68 -10.61 1.63
N HIS A 32 -4.43 -10.39 1.19
CA HIS A 32 -4.15 -9.44 0.11
C HIS A 32 -4.63 -9.96 -1.26
N GLY A 33 -4.60 -11.27 -1.49
CA GLY A 33 -5.19 -11.87 -2.68
C GLY A 33 -6.71 -11.67 -2.75
N VAL A 34 -7.42 -11.86 -1.63
CA VAL A 34 -8.86 -11.58 -1.53
C VAL A 34 -9.15 -10.09 -1.74
N ALA A 35 -8.35 -9.20 -1.13
CA ALA A 35 -8.47 -7.76 -1.32
C ALA A 35 -8.19 -7.35 -2.77
N LEU A 36 -7.23 -7.97 -3.45
CA LEU A 36 -6.96 -7.76 -4.88
C LEU A 36 -8.17 -8.11 -5.74
N LEU A 37 -8.78 -9.28 -5.51
CA LEU A 37 -9.98 -9.70 -6.24
C LEU A 37 -11.15 -8.72 -6.01
N ALA A 38 -11.35 -8.27 -4.78
CA ALA A 38 -12.36 -7.28 -4.44
C ALA A 38 -12.07 -5.93 -5.12
N ALA A 39 -10.81 -5.47 -5.15
CA ALA A 39 -10.40 -4.24 -5.81
C ALA A 39 -10.64 -4.30 -7.33
N VAL A 40 -10.26 -5.41 -7.97
CA VAL A 40 -10.49 -5.62 -9.42
C VAL A 40 -12.00 -5.67 -9.74
N ALA A 41 -12.78 -6.34 -8.89
CA ALA A 41 -14.24 -6.38 -9.07
C ALA A 41 -14.90 -5.01 -8.86
N ALA A 42 -14.44 -4.21 -7.91
CA ALA A 42 -14.97 -2.88 -7.64
C ALA A 42 -14.55 -1.83 -8.69
N ALA A 43 -13.41 -2.04 -9.38
CA ALA A 43 -12.84 -1.11 -10.34
C ALA A 43 -13.83 -0.56 -11.38
N PRO A 44 -14.55 -1.39 -12.14
CA PRO A 44 -15.48 -0.91 -13.15
C PRO A 44 -16.64 -0.10 -12.55
N PHE A 45 -17.13 -0.48 -11.36
CA PHE A 45 -18.21 0.26 -10.71
C PHE A 45 -17.77 1.66 -10.27
N LEU A 46 -16.56 1.80 -9.73
CA LEU A 46 -16.00 3.09 -9.33
C LEU A 46 -15.80 4.01 -10.54
N VAL A 47 -15.19 3.50 -11.61
CA VAL A 47 -14.91 4.29 -12.81
C VAL A 47 -16.22 4.66 -13.53
N LEU A 48 -17.18 3.74 -13.63
CA LEU A 48 -18.49 4.01 -14.23
C LEU A 48 -19.28 5.03 -13.41
N ALA A 49 -19.24 4.93 -12.06
CA ALA A 49 -19.90 5.92 -11.20
C ALA A 49 -19.30 7.32 -11.37
N ALA A 50 -17.98 7.42 -11.50
CA ALA A 50 -17.29 8.68 -11.82
C ALA A 50 -17.70 9.22 -13.21
N ALA A 51 -17.80 8.35 -14.21
CA ALA A 51 -18.20 8.73 -15.56
C ALA A 51 -19.68 9.19 -15.67
N GLN A 52 -20.55 8.66 -14.81
CA GLN A 52 -21.97 9.00 -14.82
C GLN A 52 -22.29 10.28 -14.03
N ARG A 53 -21.48 10.65 -13.04
CA ARG A 53 -21.77 11.73 -12.09
C ARG A 53 -20.80 12.90 -12.15
N GLY A 54 -19.66 12.72 -12.79
CA GLY A 54 -18.56 13.63 -12.81
C GLY A 54 -18.08 13.99 -14.21
N ASP A 55 -16.95 14.65 -14.24
CA ASP A 55 -16.25 15.00 -15.48
C ASP A 55 -14.96 14.17 -15.67
N ALA A 56 -14.12 14.58 -16.62
CA ALA A 56 -12.87 13.91 -16.92
C ALA A 56 -11.92 13.82 -15.71
N ALA A 57 -11.92 14.83 -14.82
CA ALA A 57 -11.07 14.83 -13.63
C ALA A 57 -11.52 13.77 -12.61
N ASP A 58 -12.84 13.58 -12.44
CA ASP A 58 -13.39 12.54 -11.57
C ASP A 58 -13.07 11.15 -12.10
N ILE A 59 -13.14 10.94 -13.42
CA ILE A 59 -12.77 9.67 -14.07
C ILE A 59 -11.29 9.37 -13.87
N VAL A 60 -10.42 10.36 -14.09
CA VAL A 60 -8.97 10.22 -13.88
C VAL A 60 -8.68 9.92 -12.42
N GLY A 61 -9.28 10.66 -11.49
CA GLY A 61 -9.11 10.45 -10.05
C GLY A 61 -9.49 9.03 -9.62
N ALA A 62 -10.67 8.56 -10.02
CA ALA A 62 -11.13 7.20 -9.72
C ALA A 62 -10.21 6.15 -10.34
N SER A 63 -9.76 6.35 -11.58
CA SER A 63 -8.89 5.42 -12.28
C SER A 63 -7.51 5.31 -11.63
N VAL A 64 -6.91 6.42 -11.23
CA VAL A 64 -5.62 6.46 -10.51
C VAL A 64 -5.75 5.77 -9.15
N PHE A 65 -6.79 6.06 -8.40
CA PHE A 65 -7.04 5.41 -7.11
C PHE A 65 -7.15 3.88 -7.26
N VAL A 66 -7.97 3.41 -8.18
CA VAL A 66 -8.15 1.97 -8.43
C VAL A 66 -6.83 1.32 -8.89
N ALA A 67 -6.10 1.95 -9.80
CA ALA A 67 -4.84 1.41 -10.32
C ALA A 67 -3.80 1.26 -9.19
N THR A 68 -3.67 2.26 -8.32
CA THR A 68 -2.72 2.20 -7.19
C THR A 68 -3.15 1.18 -6.13
N MET A 69 -4.45 1.01 -5.88
CA MET A 69 -5.00 0.00 -4.98
C MET A 69 -4.74 -1.42 -5.49
N VAL A 70 -5.00 -1.68 -6.77
CA VAL A 70 -4.70 -2.97 -7.42
C VAL A 70 -3.20 -3.26 -7.39
N LEU A 71 -2.36 -2.26 -7.67
CA LEU A 71 -0.91 -2.40 -7.62
C LEU A 71 -0.42 -2.78 -6.22
N LEU A 72 -0.93 -2.12 -5.17
CA LEU A 72 -0.57 -2.43 -3.79
C LEU A 72 -0.92 -3.87 -3.44
N TYR A 73 -2.17 -4.29 -3.64
CA TYR A 73 -2.57 -5.64 -3.25
C TYR A 73 -1.88 -6.73 -4.08
N LEU A 74 -1.59 -6.46 -5.35
CA LEU A 74 -0.83 -7.38 -6.20
C LEU A 74 0.61 -7.54 -5.71
N THR A 75 1.33 -6.44 -5.49
CA THR A 75 2.73 -6.49 -5.04
C THR A 75 2.86 -7.11 -3.66
N SER A 76 1.94 -6.78 -2.76
CA SER A 76 1.91 -7.31 -1.41
C SER A 76 1.58 -8.81 -1.39
N MET A 77 0.57 -9.26 -2.13
CA MET A 77 0.25 -10.68 -2.27
C MET A 77 1.48 -11.47 -2.78
N LEU A 78 2.14 -10.96 -3.82
CA LEU A 78 3.31 -11.61 -4.40
C LEU A 78 4.51 -11.60 -3.44
N TYR A 79 4.73 -10.51 -2.70
CA TYR A 79 5.77 -10.43 -1.69
C TYR A 79 5.62 -11.54 -0.64
N HIS A 80 4.41 -11.74 -0.13
CA HIS A 80 4.12 -12.76 0.89
C HIS A 80 4.03 -14.18 0.33
N ALA A 81 3.65 -14.36 -0.95
CA ALA A 81 3.58 -15.67 -1.60
C ALA A 81 4.94 -16.25 -1.99
N LEU A 82 5.95 -15.39 -2.21
CA LEU A 82 7.24 -15.82 -2.73
C LEU A 82 8.16 -16.37 -1.63
N PRO A 83 8.89 -17.47 -1.90
CA PRO A 83 9.91 -17.97 -0.99
C PRO A 83 11.06 -16.95 -0.85
N ALA A 84 11.78 -17.00 0.28
CA ALA A 84 12.88 -16.09 0.62
C ALA A 84 14.06 -16.23 -0.38
N ARG A 85 14.01 -15.51 -1.51
CA ARG A 85 15.00 -15.44 -2.59
C ARG A 85 15.21 -13.98 -3.01
N ARG A 86 16.11 -13.73 -3.96
CA ARG A 86 16.35 -12.39 -4.53
C ARG A 86 15.07 -11.71 -5.04
N THR A 87 14.18 -12.50 -5.66
CA THR A 87 12.87 -12.05 -6.14
C THR A 87 12.01 -11.48 -5.01
N LYS A 88 12.00 -12.08 -3.82
CA LYS A 88 11.25 -11.57 -2.65
C LYS A 88 11.71 -10.17 -2.25
N LYS A 89 13.02 -9.86 -2.33
CA LYS A 89 13.54 -8.52 -2.02
C LYS A 89 13.02 -7.47 -2.99
N VAL A 90 12.91 -7.80 -4.28
CA VAL A 90 12.34 -6.88 -5.28
C VAL A 90 10.87 -6.60 -4.95
N PHE A 91 10.08 -7.63 -4.68
CA PHE A 91 8.67 -7.46 -4.32
C PHE A 91 8.48 -6.76 -2.96
N GLN A 92 9.40 -6.90 -2.02
CA GLN A 92 9.39 -6.12 -0.78
C GLN A 92 9.53 -4.62 -1.04
N ILE A 93 10.44 -4.23 -1.94
CA ILE A 93 10.62 -2.82 -2.32
C ILE A 93 9.38 -2.30 -3.04
N LEU A 94 8.81 -3.10 -3.94
CA LEU A 94 7.60 -2.74 -4.68
C LEU A 94 6.39 -2.63 -3.75
N ASP A 95 6.22 -3.56 -2.81
CA ASP A 95 5.14 -3.54 -1.82
C ASP A 95 5.19 -2.29 -0.94
N HIS A 96 6.36 -2.00 -0.36
CA HIS A 96 6.54 -0.77 0.42
C HIS A 96 6.37 0.50 -0.42
N GLY A 97 6.89 0.53 -1.64
CA GLY A 97 6.71 1.64 -2.57
C GLY A 97 5.25 1.85 -2.99
N ALA A 98 4.50 0.77 -3.17
CA ALA A 98 3.08 0.83 -3.55
C ALA A 98 2.20 1.48 -2.48
N ILE A 99 2.59 1.44 -1.20
CA ILE A 99 1.90 2.16 -0.11
C ILE A 99 1.90 3.67 -0.39
N TYR A 100 3.06 4.23 -0.74
CA TYR A 100 3.17 5.66 -1.06
C TYR A 100 2.38 6.01 -2.32
N LEU A 101 2.42 5.15 -3.34
CA LEU A 101 1.60 5.33 -4.55
C LEU A 101 0.10 5.30 -4.23
N LEU A 102 -0.35 4.41 -3.32
CA LEU A 102 -1.74 4.39 -2.90
C LEU A 102 -2.12 5.66 -2.11
N ILE A 103 -1.23 6.16 -1.25
CA ILE A 103 -1.47 7.44 -0.56
C ILE A 103 -1.70 8.54 -1.59
N ALA A 104 -0.81 8.71 -2.57
CA ALA A 104 -1.00 9.67 -3.66
C ALA A 104 -2.29 9.39 -4.47
N GLY A 105 -2.58 8.11 -4.73
CA GLY A 105 -3.80 7.67 -5.41
C GLY A 105 -5.08 8.02 -4.67
N THR A 106 -5.09 7.97 -3.33
CA THR A 106 -6.26 8.37 -2.52
C THR A 106 -6.50 9.87 -2.53
N TYR A 107 -5.43 10.69 -2.59
CA TYR A 107 -5.55 12.14 -2.70
C TYR A 107 -6.10 12.58 -4.06
N THR A 108 -5.79 11.86 -5.13
CA THR A 108 -6.10 12.26 -6.51
C THR A 108 -7.59 12.55 -6.75
N PRO A 109 -8.56 11.67 -6.39
CA PRO A 109 -9.98 11.96 -6.60
C PRO A 109 -10.48 13.15 -5.76
N PHE A 110 -9.91 13.36 -4.57
CA PHE A 110 -10.31 14.49 -3.72
C PHE A 110 -9.80 15.81 -4.28
N THR A 111 -8.54 15.86 -4.71
CA THR A 111 -7.90 17.10 -5.16
C THR A 111 -8.34 17.51 -6.56
N LEU A 112 -8.58 16.54 -7.44
CA LEU A 112 -9.04 16.81 -8.82
C LEU A 112 -10.56 16.89 -8.93
N GLY A 113 -11.31 16.11 -8.13
CA GLY A 113 -12.76 16.03 -8.18
C GLY A 113 -13.44 17.00 -7.20
N VAL A 114 -13.26 16.80 -5.89
CA VAL A 114 -14.03 17.49 -4.84
C VAL A 114 -13.48 18.89 -4.53
N LEU A 115 -12.15 19.03 -4.42
CA LEU A 115 -11.47 20.26 -4.00
C LEU A 115 -10.96 21.07 -5.20
N ARG A 116 -11.77 21.22 -6.24
CA ARG A 116 -11.38 21.90 -7.48
C ARG A 116 -10.82 23.31 -7.25
N GLY A 117 -9.81 23.69 -8.02
CA GLY A 117 -9.20 25.01 -8.01
C GLY A 117 -7.87 25.08 -7.24
N PRO A 118 -7.43 26.28 -6.82
CA PRO A 118 -6.10 26.49 -6.22
C PRO A 118 -5.81 25.59 -5.01
N TRP A 119 -6.80 25.36 -4.17
CA TRP A 119 -6.68 24.50 -2.99
C TRP A 119 -6.47 23.03 -3.35
N GLY A 120 -7.19 22.53 -4.37
CA GLY A 120 -7.01 21.16 -4.86
C GLY A 120 -5.61 20.94 -5.41
N TRP A 121 -5.11 21.86 -6.21
CA TRP A 121 -3.75 21.80 -6.75
C TRP A 121 -2.68 21.90 -5.66
N THR A 122 -2.84 22.78 -4.68
CA THR A 122 -1.91 22.89 -3.54
C THR A 122 -1.84 21.59 -2.75
N LEU A 123 -2.98 20.99 -2.42
CA LEU A 123 -3.02 19.72 -1.68
C LEU A 123 -2.49 18.56 -2.52
N PHE A 124 -2.74 18.54 -3.82
CA PHE A 124 -2.19 17.53 -4.73
C PHE A 124 -0.65 17.59 -4.76
N GLU A 125 -0.06 18.77 -4.85
CA GLU A 125 1.40 18.96 -4.83
C GLU A 125 2.01 18.59 -3.47
N ILE A 126 1.35 18.92 -2.36
CA ILE A 126 1.78 18.51 -1.01
C ILE A 126 1.75 16.99 -0.89
N GLY A 127 0.67 16.34 -1.31
CA GLY A 127 0.56 14.88 -1.29
C GLY A 127 1.65 14.19 -2.12
N ARG A 128 1.96 14.74 -3.29
CA ARG A 128 3.04 14.26 -4.17
C ARG A 128 4.43 14.45 -3.56
N ALA A 129 4.66 15.51 -2.81
CA ALA A 129 5.96 15.81 -2.20
C ALA A 129 6.31 14.88 -1.01
N HIS A 130 5.33 14.12 -0.49
CA HIS A 130 5.51 13.18 0.62
C HIS A 130 5.65 11.72 0.17
N VAL A 131 5.76 11.45 -1.13
CA VAL A 131 5.87 10.11 -1.74
C VAL A 131 7.33 9.74 -2.12
#